data_81e6af25f8a24a53157180177df6e91a
#
_entry.id   81e6af25f8a24a53157180177df6e91a
#
_cell.length_a   1.000
_cell.length_b   1.000
_cell.length_c   1.000
_cell.angle_alpha   90.00
_cell.angle_beta   90.00
_cell.angle_gamma   90.00
#
_symmetry.space_group_name_H-M   'P 1'
#
loop_
_entity.id
_entity.type
_entity.pdbx_description
1 polymer ?
#
loop_
_entity_poly.entity_id
_entity_poly.type
_entity_poly.pdbx_seq_one_letter_code
_entity_poly.pdbx_strand_id
1 'polypeptide(L)'
;PITIPIIGDVVGPVDESGSLESKRMVLANESTLPRLQRNCQMGRLVPTGVLPGSESENFGTHAQKAMKDLELQNFTWKVKSIPRLSSRGARRPLVSTFRELVVDTVPKADPETLDMRWNEGPQEGSRWHPEGACLRFRFTLPSGTYATTLLKEFMRVPIRQL
;
A
#
# COMPACT_ATOMS: atom_id res chain seq x y z
N PRO A 1 11.86 -5.88 10.57
CA PRO A 1 11.21 -5.93 9.26
C PRO A 1 9.70 -5.76 9.42
N ILE A 2 9.06 -4.98 8.56
CA ILE A 2 7.60 -4.70 8.58
C ILE A 2 6.77 -5.99 8.47
N THR A 3 7.36 -7.07 8.03
CA THR A 3 6.74 -8.39 7.89
C THR A 3 6.49 -9.12 9.22
N ILE A 4 7.16 -8.71 10.28
CA ILE A 4 7.07 -9.36 11.61
C ILE A 4 6.27 -8.46 12.54
N PRO A 5 5.10 -8.89 13.02
CA PRO A 5 4.30 -8.10 13.93
C PRO A 5 4.96 -7.94 15.31
N ILE A 6 4.65 -6.84 15.96
CA ILE A 6 5.01 -6.53 17.34
C ILE A 6 3.75 -6.37 18.19
N ILE A 7 3.89 -6.32 19.50
CA ILE A 7 2.76 -6.08 20.43
C ILE A 7 2.08 -4.75 20.04
N GLY A 8 0.76 -4.78 19.94
CA GLY A 8 -0.04 -3.62 19.54
C GLY A 8 -0.36 -3.52 18.03
N ASP A 9 0.27 -4.34 17.21
CA ASP A 9 -0.10 -4.45 15.79
C ASP A 9 -1.42 -5.19 15.61
N VAL A 10 -2.15 -4.83 14.58
CA VAL A 10 -3.31 -5.60 14.12
C VAL A 10 -2.91 -6.39 12.88
N VAL A 11 -3.14 -7.69 12.96
CA VAL A 11 -2.74 -8.66 11.93
C VAL A 11 -3.99 -9.28 11.32
N GLY A 12 -4.00 -9.49 10.03
CA GLY A 12 -5.12 -10.10 9.32
C GLY A 12 -4.71 -11.14 8.29
N PRO A 13 -5.59 -12.11 7.96
CA PRO A 13 -5.34 -13.06 6.91
C PRO A 13 -5.45 -12.40 5.54
N VAL A 14 -4.71 -12.97 4.59
CA VAL A 14 -4.83 -12.63 3.17
C VAL A 14 -5.32 -13.85 2.41
N ASP A 15 -6.11 -13.60 1.39
CA ASP A 15 -6.58 -14.62 0.45
C ASP A 15 -5.47 -15.01 -0.55
N GLU A 16 -5.77 -15.94 -1.45
CA GLU A 16 -4.83 -16.39 -2.48
C GLU A 16 -4.42 -15.28 -3.45
N SER A 17 -5.22 -14.23 -3.59
CA SER A 17 -4.88 -13.04 -4.38
C SER A 17 -3.96 -12.07 -3.65
N GLY A 18 -3.76 -12.25 -2.33
CA GLY A 18 -3.04 -11.33 -1.45
C GLY A 18 -3.90 -10.19 -0.90
N SER A 19 -5.22 -10.25 -1.10
CA SER A 19 -6.17 -9.27 -0.57
C SER A 19 -6.52 -9.56 0.88
N LEU A 20 -6.71 -8.52 1.68
CA LEU A 20 -6.94 -8.62 3.12
C LEU A 20 -8.38 -9.05 3.44
N GLU A 21 -8.55 -10.08 4.24
CA GLU A 21 -9.83 -10.49 4.79
C GLU A 21 -10.17 -9.69 6.05
N SER A 22 -11.02 -8.68 5.93
CA SER A 22 -11.33 -7.74 7.01
C SER A 22 -12.03 -8.34 8.24
N LYS A 23 -12.63 -9.52 8.13
CA LYS A 23 -13.45 -10.12 9.20
C LYS A 23 -12.66 -10.87 10.29
N ARG A 24 -11.36 -11.10 10.11
CA ARG A 24 -10.55 -11.97 10.98
C ARG A 24 -9.29 -11.28 11.50
N MET A 25 -9.42 -10.02 11.87
CA MET A 25 -8.31 -9.24 12.42
C MET A 25 -8.03 -9.61 13.87
N VAL A 26 -6.75 -9.70 14.22
CA VAL A 26 -6.29 -10.02 15.56
C VAL A 26 -5.31 -8.96 16.05
N LEU A 27 -5.54 -8.41 17.24
CA LEU A 27 -4.59 -7.55 17.92
C LEU A 27 -3.49 -8.41 18.54
N ALA A 28 -2.25 -8.08 18.23
CA ALA A 28 -1.09 -8.75 18.81
C ALA A 28 -0.87 -8.31 20.27
N ASN A 29 -0.85 -9.29 21.17
CA ASN A 29 -0.51 -9.15 22.57
C ASN A 29 0.53 -10.21 22.96
N GLU A 30 1.00 -10.19 24.19
CA GLU A 30 2.04 -11.10 24.66
C GLU A 30 1.71 -12.58 24.41
N SER A 31 0.45 -12.98 24.64
CA SER A 31 0.04 -14.37 24.50
C SER A 31 -0.14 -14.81 23.03
N THR A 32 -0.54 -13.91 22.15
CA THR A 32 -0.82 -14.20 20.74
C THR A 32 0.39 -14.00 19.82
N LEU A 33 1.33 -13.13 20.23
CA LEU A 33 2.45 -12.69 19.39
C LEU A 33 3.27 -13.82 18.76
N PRO A 34 3.71 -14.87 19.50
CA PRO A 34 4.54 -15.93 18.91
C PRO A 34 3.82 -16.69 17.80
N ARG A 35 2.52 -16.92 17.98
CA ARG A 35 1.68 -17.57 16.96
C ARG A 35 1.49 -16.66 15.73
N LEU A 36 1.25 -15.37 15.95
CA LEU A 36 1.05 -14.40 14.87
C LEU A 36 2.33 -14.23 14.05
N GLN A 37 3.49 -14.12 14.71
CA GLN A 37 4.78 -14.02 14.02
C GLN A 37 5.04 -15.23 13.13
N ARG A 38 4.80 -16.45 13.63
CA ARG A 38 4.94 -17.68 12.84
C ARG A 38 4.01 -17.68 11.62
N ASN A 39 2.75 -17.26 11.79
CA ASN A 39 1.80 -17.22 10.67
C ASN A 39 2.16 -16.12 9.64
N CYS A 40 2.71 -14.99 10.07
CA CYS A 40 3.24 -13.97 9.17
C CYS A 40 4.46 -14.47 8.39
N GLN A 41 5.37 -15.19 9.05
CA GLN A 41 6.51 -15.83 8.36
C GLN A 41 6.09 -16.85 7.31
N MET A 42 4.97 -17.54 7.55
CA MET A 42 4.39 -18.49 6.60
C MET A 42 3.52 -17.82 5.52
N GLY A 43 3.41 -16.49 5.50
CA GLY A 43 2.59 -15.75 4.53
C GLY A 43 1.07 -15.92 4.70
N ARG A 44 0.60 -16.49 5.82
CA ARG A 44 -0.83 -16.70 6.10
C ARG A 44 -1.51 -15.46 6.66
N LEU A 45 -0.74 -14.64 7.37
CA LEU A 45 -1.17 -13.39 7.99
C LEU A 45 -0.22 -12.27 7.57
N VAL A 46 -0.71 -11.04 7.60
CA VAL A 46 0.10 -9.84 7.38
C VAL A 46 -0.21 -8.79 8.43
N PRO A 47 0.80 -8.01 8.88
CA PRO A 47 0.56 -6.79 9.64
C PRO A 47 -0.21 -5.79 8.80
N THR A 48 -1.11 -5.05 9.44
CA THR A 48 -2.02 -4.14 8.75
C THR A 48 -1.90 -2.72 9.27
N GLY A 49 -1.96 -1.75 8.36
CA GLY A 49 -2.11 -0.33 8.66
C GLY A 49 -3.57 0.09 8.58
N VAL A 50 -3.96 1.07 9.37
CA VAL A 50 -5.30 1.65 9.34
C VAL A 50 -5.36 2.81 8.36
N LEU A 51 -6.43 2.87 7.58
CA LEU A 51 -6.90 4.06 6.87
C LEU A 51 -8.06 4.62 7.68
N PRO A 52 -7.89 5.74 8.39
CA PRO A 52 -8.94 6.28 9.25
C PRO A 52 -10.20 6.65 8.47
N GLY A 53 -11.33 6.51 9.12
CA GLY A 53 -12.63 6.85 8.57
C GLY A 53 -13.72 6.83 9.63
N SER A 54 -14.95 7.15 9.22
CA SER A 54 -16.10 7.33 10.13
C SER A 54 -16.56 6.06 10.83
N GLU A 55 -16.17 4.90 10.32
CA GLU A 55 -16.53 3.56 10.84
C GLU A 55 -15.28 2.78 11.27
N SER A 56 -14.13 3.47 11.37
CA SER A 56 -12.90 2.79 11.77
C SER A 56 -12.93 2.44 13.25
N GLU A 57 -12.91 1.16 13.53
CA GLU A 57 -12.78 0.59 14.88
C GLU A 57 -11.43 -0.12 15.01
N ASN A 58 -10.99 -0.38 16.24
CA ASN A 58 -9.79 -1.15 16.54
C ASN A 58 -8.52 -0.68 15.80
N PHE A 59 -8.18 0.58 16.00
CA PHE A 59 -6.97 1.17 15.39
C PHE A 59 -5.69 0.40 15.70
N GLY A 60 -5.62 -0.31 16.83
CA GLY A 60 -4.39 -0.84 17.39
C GLY A 60 -3.58 0.24 18.11
N THR A 61 -2.67 -0.18 18.97
CA THR A 61 -1.94 0.73 19.86
C THR A 61 -1.08 1.74 19.08
N HIS A 62 -0.41 1.27 18.03
CA HIS A 62 0.49 2.11 17.24
C HIS A 62 -0.25 3.16 16.43
N ALA A 63 -1.38 2.80 15.81
CA ALA A 63 -2.19 3.75 15.07
C ALA A 63 -2.88 4.78 15.97
N GLN A 64 -3.34 4.37 17.17
CA GLN A 64 -3.86 5.29 18.17
C GLN A 64 -2.81 6.32 18.59
N LYS A 65 -1.57 5.87 18.84
CA LYS A 65 -0.45 6.77 19.14
C LYS A 65 -0.19 7.74 17.99
N ALA A 66 -0.09 7.24 16.76
CA ALA A 66 0.14 8.08 15.59
C ALA A 66 -0.98 9.13 15.40
N MET A 67 -2.25 8.74 15.61
CA MET A 67 -3.37 9.67 15.56
C MET A 67 -3.30 10.74 16.65
N LYS A 68 -2.78 10.39 17.83
CA LYS A 68 -2.52 11.32 18.91
C LYS A 68 -1.41 12.30 18.54
N ASP A 69 -0.29 11.79 18.07
CA ASP A 69 0.89 12.59 17.68
C ASP A 69 0.58 13.56 16.53
N LEU A 70 -0.40 13.22 15.68
CA LEU A 70 -0.89 14.05 14.58
C LEU A 70 -2.11 14.91 14.94
N GLU A 71 -2.53 14.94 16.21
CA GLU A 71 -3.71 15.69 16.71
C GLU A 71 -5.02 15.35 15.99
N LEU A 72 -5.13 14.11 15.46
CA LEU A 72 -6.29 13.63 14.69
C LEU A 72 -7.34 12.88 15.54
N GLN A 73 -7.18 12.80 16.86
CA GLN A 73 -8.08 12.00 17.72
C GLN A 73 -9.55 12.47 17.65
N ASN A 74 -9.75 13.77 17.51
CA ASN A 74 -11.07 14.39 17.44
C ASN A 74 -11.48 14.77 16.01
N PHE A 75 -10.72 14.30 15.02
CA PHE A 75 -11.02 14.62 13.63
C PHE A 75 -12.29 13.90 13.16
N THR A 76 -13.20 14.66 12.58
CA THR A 76 -14.45 14.12 12.04
C THR A 76 -14.25 13.68 10.60
N TRP A 77 -14.21 12.38 10.35
CA TRP A 77 -14.07 11.78 9.01
C TRP A 77 -15.37 11.83 8.17
N LYS A 78 -16.42 12.49 8.69
CA LYS A 78 -17.71 12.67 8.02
C LYS A 78 -17.80 14.04 7.36
N VAL A 79 -18.02 14.04 6.05
CA VAL A 79 -18.33 15.27 5.30
C VAL A 79 -19.85 15.48 5.33
N LYS A 80 -20.33 16.30 6.28
CA LYS A 80 -21.78 16.50 6.51
C LYS A 80 -22.51 17.04 5.29
N SER A 81 -21.89 17.95 4.54
CA SER A 81 -22.47 18.56 3.31
C SER A 81 -22.57 17.58 2.15
N ILE A 82 -21.67 16.60 2.06
CA ILE A 82 -21.63 15.62 0.98
C ILE A 82 -21.28 14.24 1.58
N PRO A 83 -22.27 13.52 2.18
CA PRO A 83 -22.00 12.26 2.89
C PRO A 83 -21.29 11.19 2.06
N ARG A 84 -21.50 11.18 0.75
CA ARG A 84 -20.83 10.26 -0.19
C ARG A 84 -19.32 10.42 -0.28
N LEU A 85 -18.77 11.56 0.15
CA LEU A 85 -17.35 11.83 0.24
C LEU A 85 -16.74 11.41 1.58
N SER A 86 -17.58 10.95 2.51
CA SER A 86 -17.10 10.46 3.81
C SER A 86 -16.39 9.12 3.62
N SER A 87 -15.15 9.04 4.10
CA SER A 87 -14.45 7.76 4.18
C SER A 87 -15.02 6.91 5.31
N ARG A 88 -15.39 5.67 5.02
CA ARG A 88 -15.74 4.69 6.07
C ARG A 88 -14.52 4.24 6.86
N GLY A 89 -13.35 4.37 6.25
CA GLY A 89 -12.12 3.80 6.75
C GLY A 89 -11.95 2.34 6.31
N ALA A 90 -10.72 1.88 6.43
CA ALA A 90 -10.34 0.51 6.07
C ALA A 90 -9.04 0.12 6.76
N ARG A 91 -8.66 -1.14 6.61
CA ARG A 91 -7.29 -1.59 6.89
C ARG A 91 -6.64 -2.07 5.60
N ARG A 92 -5.33 -1.89 5.53
CA ARG A 92 -4.53 -2.38 4.39
C ARG A 92 -3.35 -3.20 4.89
N PRO A 93 -2.93 -4.23 4.15
CA PRO A 93 -1.68 -4.90 4.44
C PRO A 93 -0.52 -3.91 4.35
N LEU A 94 0.41 -3.97 5.30
CA LEU A 94 1.66 -3.20 5.28
C LEU A 94 2.68 -3.81 4.32
N VAL A 95 2.48 -5.07 3.98
CA VAL A 95 3.31 -5.82 3.02
C VAL A 95 2.39 -6.49 2.03
N SER A 96 2.72 -6.36 0.77
CA SER A 96 1.98 -7.01 -0.32
C SER A 96 2.95 -7.76 -1.22
N THR A 97 2.45 -8.81 -1.83
CA THR A 97 3.17 -9.57 -2.87
C THR A 97 2.86 -9.01 -4.24
N PHE A 98 3.74 -9.28 -5.19
CA PHE A 98 3.47 -9.09 -6.61
C PHE A 98 3.71 -10.41 -7.34
N ARG A 99 3.10 -10.57 -8.49
CA ARG A 99 3.21 -11.78 -9.32
C ARG A 99 3.55 -11.42 -10.75
N GLU A 100 4.06 -12.38 -11.49
CA GLU A 100 4.27 -12.29 -12.95
C GLU A 100 5.11 -11.08 -13.36
N LEU A 101 6.15 -10.77 -12.56
CA LEU A 101 7.03 -9.66 -12.89
C LEU A 101 7.83 -9.99 -14.15
N VAL A 102 7.64 -9.17 -15.17
CA VAL A 102 8.45 -9.16 -16.39
C VAL A 102 9.02 -7.77 -16.56
N VAL A 103 10.31 -7.68 -16.83
CA VAL A 103 11.00 -6.42 -17.08
C VAL A 103 11.63 -6.50 -18.47
N ASP A 104 11.16 -5.65 -19.36
CA ASP A 104 11.65 -5.55 -20.73
C ASP A 104 12.44 -4.24 -20.92
N THR A 105 13.56 -4.30 -21.61
CA THR A 105 14.24 -3.10 -22.09
C THR A 105 13.56 -2.64 -23.38
N VAL A 106 13.12 -1.37 -23.39
CA VAL A 106 12.56 -0.74 -24.58
C VAL A 106 13.62 0.20 -25.12
N PRO A 107 14.16 -0.05 -26.33
CA PRO A 107 15.33 0.67 -26.87
C PRO A 107 15.08 2.17 -27.04
N LYS A 108 13.82 2.54 -27.32
CA LYS A 108 13.37 3.93 -27.45
C LYS A 108 11.91 4.01 -27.06
N ALA A 109 11.56 4.98 -26.26
CA ALA A 109 10.15 5.27 -26.04
C ALA A 109 9.61 5.96 -27.29
N ASP A 110 8.90 5.22 -28.12
CA ASP A 110 8.17 5.79 -29.24
C ASP A 110 6.83 6.32 -28.69
N PRO A 111 6.59 7.64 -28.76
CA PRO A 111 5.32 8.22 -28.32
C PRO A 111 4.10 7.60 -28.99
N GLU A 112 4.23 7.11 -30.22
CA GLU A 112 3.13 6.46 -30.97
C GLU A 112 2.79 5.07 -30.41
N THR A 113 3.71 4.41 -29.71
CA THR A 113 3.48 3.10 -29.05
C THR A 113 3.04 3.24 -27.60
N LEU A 114 3.11 4.43 -27.01
CA LEU A 114 2.54 4.73 -25.71
C LEU A 114 1.02 4.80 -25.84
N ASP A 115 0.32 4.12 -24.91
CA ASP A 115 -1.15 4.19 -24.83
C ASP A 115 -1.64 5.63 -24.99
N MET A 116 -2.73 5.85 -25.70
CA MET A 116 -3.30 7.17 -26.01
C MET A 116 -3.46 8.12 -24.82
N ARG A 117 -3.39 7.59 -23.59
CA ARG A 117 -3.34 8.38 -22.34
C ARG A 117 -2.08 9.23 -22.18
N TRP A 118 -1.05 9.01 -22.99
CA TRP A 118 0.24 9.70 -22.95
C TRP A 118 0.50 10.53 -24.20
N ASN A 119 -0.55 10.89 -24.95
CA ASN A 119 -0.44 11.65 -26.20
C ASN A 119 0.22 13.03 -26.04
N GLU A 120 0.26 13.56 -24.83
CA GLU A 120 0.88 14.87 -24.54
C GLU A 120 2.38 14.78 -24.26
N GLY A 121 2.93 13.56 -24.20
CA GLY A 121 4.32 13.34 -23.78
C GLY A 121 4.56 13.67 -22.30
N PRO A 122 5.80 13.54 -21.82
CA PRO A 122 6.14 13.94 -20.46
C PRO A 122 6.02 15.46 -20.32
N GLN A 123 5.38 15.89 -19.22
CA GLN A 123 5.24 17.32 -18.92
C GLN A 123 6.61 17.96 -18.68
N GLU A 124 6.71 19.27 -18.94
CA GLU A 124 7.91 20.05 -18.69
C GLU A 124 8.38 19.84 -17.23
N GLY A 125 9.66 19.50 -17.06
CA GLY A 125 10.23 19.17 -15.76
C GLY A 125 10.17 17.69 -15.38
N SER A 126 9.53 16.82 -16.14
CA SER A 126 9.64 15.37 -15.93
C SER A 126 11.03 14.86 -16.31
N ARG A 127 11.52 13.85 -15.56
CA ARG A 127 12.84 13.25 -15.82
C ARG A 127 12.80 12.25 -16.98
N TRP A 128 12.22 12.64 -18.04
CA TRP A 128 12.17 11.87 -19.27
C TRP A 128 13.50 11.99 -20.03
N HIS A 129 14.01 10.87 -20.51
CA HIS A 129 15.21 10.83 -21.32
C HIS A 129 14.84 10.30 -22.71
N PRO A 130 14.62 11.18 -23.72
CA PRO A 130 14.13 10.77 -25.03
C PRO A 130 15.09 9.84 -25.77
N GLU A 131 16.39 9.94 -25.46
CA GLU A 131 17.45 9.11 -26.06
C GLU A 131 17.89 7.97 -25.14
N GLY A 132 17.34 7.87 -23.94
CA GLY A 132 17.67 6.85 -22.95
C GLY A 132 16.93 5.55 -23.18
N ALA A 133 17.50 4.45 -22.73
CA ALA A 133 16.79 3.17 -22.63
C ALA A 133 15.66 3.27 -21.60
N CYS A 134 14.48 2.78 -21.96
CA CYS A 134 13.33 2.70 -21.08
C CYS A 134 13.16 1.27 -20.59
N LEU A 135 12.76 1.11 -19.32
CA LEU A 135 12.33 -0.16 -18.76
C LEU A 135 10.81 -0.22 -18.71
N ARG A 136 10.24 -1.27 -19.25
CA ARG A 136 8.83 -1.58 -19.13
C ARG A 136 8.64 -2.69 -18.10
N PHE A 137 7.87 -2.38 -17.06
CA PHE A 137 7.50 -3.32 -16.02
C PHE A 137 6.09 -3.83 -16.27
N ARG A 138 5.91 -5.15 -16.27
CA ARG A 138 4.61 -5.81 -16.25
C ARG A 138 4.52 -6.67 -15.01
N PHE A 139 3.46 -6.53 -14.25
CA PHE A 139 3.25 -7.28 -13.01
C PHE A 139 1.77 -7.27 -12.61
N THR A 140 1.41 -8.23 -11.77
CA THR A 140 0.08 -8.33 -11.16
C THR A 140 0.18 -7.96 -9.69
N LEU A 141 -0.70 -7.08 -9.22
CA LEU A 141 -0.79 -6.64 -7.82
C LEU A 141 -2.17 -6.97 -7.24
N PRO A 142 -2.25 -7.34 -5.96
CA PRO A 142 -3.52 -7.44 -5.24
C PRO A 142 -4.26 -6.11 -5.23
N SER A 143 -5.59 -6.17 -5.14
CA SER A 143 -6.43 -4.98 -4.99
C SER A 143 -6.00 -4.13 -3.79
N GLY A 144 -5.94 -2.82 -4.00
CA GLY A 144 -5.50 -1.87 -2.96
C GLY A 144 -3.99 -1.70 -2.81
N THR A 145 -3.18 -2.39 -3.61
CA THR A 145 -1.72 -2.19 -3.69
C THR A 145 -1.39 -1.18 -4.79
N TYR A 146 -0.40 -0.33 -4.53
CA TYR A 146 -0.02 0.73 -5.48
C TYR A 146 1.22 0.33 -6.29
N ALA A 147 1.11 0.39 -7.61
CA ALA A 147 2.22 0.16 -8.54
C ALA A 147 3.41 1.09 -8.28
N THR A 148 3.12 2.35 -7.94
CA THR A 148 4.15 3.34 -7.58
C THR A 148 4.98 2.92 -6.38
N THR A 149 4.39 2.25 -5.38
CA THR A 149 5.13 1.72 -4.23
C THR A 149 6.10 0.62 -4.66
N LEU A 150 5.66 -0.31 -5.52
CA LEU A 150 6.53 -1.35 -6.06
C LEU A 150 7.66 -0.75 -6.90
N LEU A 151 7.35 0.19 -7.78
CA LEU A 151 8.36 0.82 -8.64
C LEU A 151 9.40 1.59 -7.83
N LYS A 152 9.04 2.20 -6.69
CA LYS A 152 9.99 2.84 -5.77
C LYS A 152 11.03 1.87 -5.22
N GLU A 153 10.64 0.63 -4.92
CA GLU A 153 11.59 -0.38 -4.44
C GLU A 153 12.64 -0.70 -5.51
N PHE A 154 12.27 -0.71 -6.78
CA PHE A 154 13.22 -0.90 -7.88
C PHE A 154 14.09 0.33 -8.13
N MET A 155 13.50 1.51 -8.12
CA MET A 155 14.21 2.75 -8.41
C MET A 155 15.11 3.22 -7.27
N ARG A 156 14.82 2.80 -6.03
CA ARG A 156 15.53 3.22 -4.80
C ARG A 156 15.65 4.73 -4.64
N VAL A 157 14.65 5.47 -5.11
CA VAL A 157 14.63 6.93 -5.09
C VAL A 157 13.81 7.42 -3.89
N PRO A 158 14.27 8.43 -3.13
CA PRO A 158 13.46 9.04 -2.08
C PRO A 158 12.14 9.59 -2.60
N ILE A 159 11.07 9.46 -1.80
CA ILE A 159 9.70 9.89 -2.15
C ILE A 159 9.63 11.33 -2.65
N ARG A 160 10.50 12.21 -2.16
CA ARG A 160 10.54 13.63 -2.53
C ARG A 160 11.07 13.91 -3.93
N GLN A 161 11.50 12.89 -4.67
CA GLN A 161 12.09 13.01 -6.00
C GLN A 161 11.23 12.33 -7.09
N LEU A 162 10.07 11.85 -6.75
CA LEU A 162 9.02 11.36 -7.64
C LEU A 162 7.90 12.38 -7.66
#